data_2cab2fe4ecd66deb40cfedff3ced8552
#
_entry.id   2cab2fe4ecd66deb40cfedff3ced8552
#
_cell.length_a   1.000
_cell.length_b   1.000
_cell.length_c   1.000
_cell.angle_alpha   90.00
_cell.angle_beta   90.00
_cell.angle_gamma   90.00
#
_symmetry.space_group_name_H-M   'P 1'
#
loop_
_entity.id
_entity.type
_entity.pdbx_description
1 polymer ?
#
loop_
_entity_poly.entity_id
_entity_poly.type
_entity_poly.pdbx_seq_one_letter_code
_entity_poly.pdbx_strand_id
1 'polypeptide(L)'
;MDWDLFLKIVDDISSYNPNAFIQLFFVGEPLLHARILDMIRYLKQNNLRVHLATNATILDETMAHGLINAGLDHITFSFEGTDKETYESIRINAKYESVLENIFRFLRIKGQEKAHIHTVIEIIEMAAIKDKIPDFIKKFDGLPVDQIRIKTFLGWAGTVDESKMAVKTYGTPNYPCNRPWRMLAITWDGLFLPCCVDAGRKYVMGDAHRDSVEDIWNGEKIQYIRKKLNTGNYSEIELCKNCNDIEALSERFTFPEINADHAGST
;
A
#
# COMPACT_ATOMS: atom_id res chain seq x y z
N MET A 1 -3.92 7.35 -13.65
CA MET A 1 -3.90 8.82 -13.43
C MET A 1 -3.31 9.48 -14.66
N ASP A 2 -3.91 10.56 -15.11
CA ASP A 2 -3.33 11.40 -16.16
C ASP A 2 -2.00 12.02 -15.71
N TRP A 3 -1.09 12.31 -16.69
CA TRP A 3 0.25 12.77 -16.35
C TRP A 3 0.27 14.18 -15.78
N ASP A 4 -0.50 15.11 -16.36
CA ASP A 4 -0.50 16.50 -15.91
C ASP A 4 -1.14 16.63 -14.52
N LEU A 5 -2.19 15.85 -14.27
CA LEU A 5 -2.78 15.73 -12.94
C LEU A 5 -1.78 15.14 -11.93
N PHE A 6 -1.00 14.13 -12.34
CA PHE A 6 0.03 13.56 -11.48
C PHE A 6 1.10 14.59 -11.10
N LEU A 7 1.62 15.35 -12.09
CA LEU A 7 2.59 16.42 -11.86
C LEU A 7 2.04 17.45 -10.87
N LYS A 8 0.82 17.95 -11.10
CA LYS A 8 0.16 18.91 -10.21
C LYS A 8 0.08 18.40 -8.76
N ILE A 9 -0.35 17.14 -8.59
CA ILE A 9 -0.47 16.54 -7.24
C ILE A 9 0.89 16.42 -6.57
N VAL A 10 1.93 16.00 -7.30
CA VAL A 10 3.28 15.84 -6.73
C VAL A 10 3.88 17.18 -6.33
N ASP A 11 3.72 18.20 -7.17
CA ASP A 11 4.21 19.56 -6.88
C ASP A 11 3.51 20.15 -5.64
N ASP A 12 2.21 19.95 -5.54
CA ASP A 12 1.39 20.38 -4.40
C ASP A 12 1.81 19.65 -3.10
N ILE A 13 1.98 18.31 -3.16
CA ILE A 13 2.48 17.52 -2.03
C ILE A 13 3.87 17.99 -1.60
N SER A 14 4.79 18.16 -2.55
CA SER A 14 6.18 18.54 -2.28
C SER A 14 6.27 19.90 -1.61
N SER A 15 5.42 20.83 -2.02
CA SER A 15 5.33 22.17 -1.44
C SER A 15 4.78 22.15 -0.03
N TYR A 16 3.75 21.34 0.22
CA TYR A 16 3.09 21.25 1.52
C TYR A 16 3.85 20.38 2.52
N ASN A 17 4.33 19.20 2.09
CA ASN A 17 5.06 18.25 2.93
C ASN A 17 6.20 17.57 2.15
N PRO A 18 7.41 18.17 2.11
CA PRO A 18 8.55 17.62 1.37
C PRO A 18 9.05 16.27 1.92
N ASN A 19 8.57 15.83 3.09
CA ASN A 19 8.90 14.54 3.68
C ASN A 19 7.79 13.49 3.46
N ALA A 20 6.81 13.77 2.61
CA ALA A 20 5.72 12.84 2.35
C ALA A 20 6.25 11.51 1.81
N PHE A 21 5.57 10.43 2.21
CA PHE A 21 5.82 9.07 1.70
C PHE A 21 4.72 8.71 0.72
N ILE A 22 5.08 8.58 -0.55
CA ILE A 22 4.12 8.40 -1.63
C ILE A 22 3.95 6.92 -1.93
N GLN A 23 2.71 6.46 -1.88
CA GLN A 23 2.32 5.10 -2.20
C GLN A 23 1.64 5.07 -3.58
N LEU A 24 2.35 4.56 -4.59
CA LEU A 24 1.85 4.45 -5.97
C LEU A 24 1.00 3.19 -6.15
N PHE A 25 0.02 3.02 -5.28
CA PHE A 25 -0.98 1.95 -5.37
C PHE A 25 -2.21 2.33 -4.54
N PHE A 26 -3.37 1.82 -4.96
CA PHE A 26 -4.62 1.90 -4.21
C PHE A 26 -5.56 0.79 -4.70
N VAL A 27 -6.19 0.96 -5.86
CA VAL A 27 -7.01 -0.04 -6.53
C VAL A 27 -6.40 -0.31 -7.90
N GLY A 28 -6.24 -1.57 -8.27
CA GLY A 28 -5.62 -2.00 -9.53
C GLY A 28 -4.15 -2.40 -9.39
N GLU A 29 -3.48 -2.53 -10.52
CA GLU A 29 -2.07 -2.93 -10.63
C GLU A 29 -1.23 -1.77 -11.19
N PRO A 30 -0.31 -1.18 -10.40
CA PRO A 30 0.45 -0.01 -10.84
C PRO A 30 1.39 -0.28 -12.01
N LEU A 31 1.91 -1.50 -12.16
CA LEU A 31 2.81 -1.84 -13.27
C LEU A 31 2.11 -1.82 -14.64
N LEU A 32 0.78 -1.82 -14.69
CA LEU A 32 0.02 -1.59 -15.94
C LEU A 32 0.09 -0.15 -16.43
N HIS A 33 0.52 0.79 -15.60
CA HIS A 33 0.61 2.18 -16.01
C HIS A 33 1.81 2.43 -16.90
N ALA A 34 1.59 2.84 -18.14
CA ALA A 34 2.66 2.99 -19.16
C ALA A 34 3.82 3.92 -18.72
N ARG A 35 3.55 4.89 -17.84
CA ARG A 35 4.54 5.85 -17.34
C ARG A 35 4.94 5.63 -15.89
N ILE A 36 4.79 4.42 -15.35
CA ILE A 36 5.08 4.16 -13.92
C ILE A 36 6.53 4.51 -13.53
N LEU A 37 7.48 4.21 -14.42
CA LEU A 37 8.89 4.52 -14.19
C LEU A 37 9.16 6.04 -14.22
N ASP A 38 8.46 6.79 -15.07
CA ASP A 38 8.57 8.24 -15.11
C ASP A 38 7.94 8.88 -13.85
N MET A 39 6.83 8.32 -13.37
CA MET A 39 6.21 8.74 -12.11
C MET A 39 7.17 8.58 -10.94
N ILE A 40 7.86 7.43 -10.84
CA ILE A 40 8.85 7.20 -9.79
C ILE A 40 10.00 8.21 -9.93
N ARG A 41 10.58 8.39 -11.12
CA ARG A 41 11.66 9.37 -11.34
C ARG A 41 11.27 10.78 -10.94
N TYR A 42 10.06 11.21 -11.30
CA TYR A 42 9.57 12.55 -10.96
C TYR A 42 9.43 12.74 -9.44
N LEU A 43 8.90 11.75 -8.73
CA LEU A 43 8.85 11.76 -7.27
C LEU A 43 10.26 11.85 -6.67
N LYS A 44 11.22 11.09 -7.21
CA LYS A 44 12.62 11.14 -6.74
C LYS A 44 13.29 12.48 -7.03
N GLN A 45 12.99 13.12 -8.15
CA GLN A 45 13.47 14.49 -8.47
C GLN A 45 12.96 15.54 -7.46
N ASN A 46 11.77 15.28 -6.88
CA ASN A 46 11.19 16.11 -5.82
C ASN A 46 11.59 15.64 -4.39
N ASN A 47 12.61 14.79 -4.26
CA ASN A 47 13.11 14.24 -3.00
C ASN A 47 12.08 13.44 -2.17
N LEU A 48 10.99 13.02 -2.79
CA LEU A 48 9.96 12.23 -2.11
C LEU A 48 10.35 10.74 -2.07
N ARG A 49 9.95 10.07 -1.00
CA ARG A 49 10.11 8.61 -0.90
C ARG A 49 8.93 7.90 -1.54
N VAL A 50 9.22 6.81 -2.24
CA VAL A 50 8.25 6.11 -3.09
C VAL A 50 8.11 4.66 -2.69
N HIS A 51 6.87 4.23 -2.49
CA HIS A 51 6.49 2.85 -2.27
C HIS A 51 5.54 2.37 -3.38
N LEU A 52 5.81 1.18 -3.91
CA LEU A 52 4.97 0.52 -4.88
C LEU A 52 4.54 -0.84 -4.34
N ALA A 53 3.25 -1.19 -4.44
CA ALA A 53 2.78 -2.54 -4.18
C ALA A 53 2.24 -3.15 -5.48
N THR A 54 2.65 -4.37 -5.79
CA THR A 54 2.32 -5.07 -7.04
C THR A 54 1.97 -6.53 -6.80
N ASN A 55 1.11 -7.07 -7.65
CA ASN A 55 0.85 -8.51 -7.72
C ASN A 55 1.93 -9.28 -8.50
N ALA A 56 2.93 -8.59 -9.04
CA ALA A 56 4.07 -9.11 -9.80
C ALA A 56 3.73 -9.93 -11.05
N THR A 57 2.48 -9.94 -11.53
CA THR A 57 2.07 -10.76 -12.70
C THR A 57 2.76 -10.35 -14.00
N ILE A 58 3.10 -9.06 -14.13
CA ILE A 58 3.76 -8.48 -15.32
C ILE A 58 5.14 -7.91 -15.01
N LEU A 59 5.75 -8.32 -13.90
CA LEU A 59 7.09 -7.90 -13.49
C LEU A 59 8.14 -8.73 -14.23
N ASP A 60 8.48 -8.32 -15.43
CA ASP A 60 9.57 -8.91 -16.19
C ASP A 60 10.95 -8.33 -15.79
N GLU A 61 12.00 -8.82 -16.44
CA GLU A 61 13.39 -8.38 -16.18
C GLU A 61 13.59 -6.90 -16.50
N THR A 62 13.03 -6.42 -17.61
CA THR A 62 13.10 -5.02 -18.04
C THR A 62 12.45 -4.10 -17.00
N MET A 63 11.26 -4.46 -16.51
CA MET A 63 10.57 -3.71 -15.50
C MET A 63 11.33 -3.74 -14.16
N ALA A 64 11.93 -4.88 -13.78
CA ALA A 64 12.73 -5.00 -12.56
C ALA A 64 13.93 -4.02 -12.57
N HIS A 65 14.74 -4.03 -13.63
CA HIS A 65 15.82 -3.05 -13.83
C HIS A 65 15.29 -1.61 -13.91
N GLY A 66 14.15 -1.40 -14.57
CA GLY A 66 13.49 -0.09 -14.66
C GLY A 66 13.14 0.49 -13.30
N LEU A 67 12.55 -0.29 -12.41
CA LEU A 67 12.18 0.13 -11.04
C LEU A 67 13.42 0.47 -10.20
N ILE A 68 14.47 -0.35 -10.28
CA ILE A 68 15.76 -0.10 -9.60
C ILE A 68 16.36 1.21 -10.10
N ASN A 69 16.51 1.37 -11.42
CA ASN A 69 17.10 2.55 -12.05
C ASN A 69 16.26 3.82 -11.88
N ALA A 70 14.94 3.70 -11.67
CA ALA A 70 14.07 4.83 -11.36
C ALA A 70 14.24 5.33 -9.91
N GLY A 71 14.94 4.59 -9.06
CA GLY A 71 15.21 4.95 -7.68
C GLY A 71 14.06 4.64 -6.71
N LEU A 72 13.30 3.55 -6.97
CA LEU A 72 12.23 3.10 -6.07
C LEU A 72 12.81 2.79 -4.67
N ASP A 73 12.18 3.31 -3.60
CA ASP A 73 12.66 3.11 -2.23
C ASP A 73 12.09 1.82 -1.61
N HIS A 74 10.80 1.53 -1.86
CA HIS A 74 10.11 0.37 -1.28
C HIS A 74 9.27 -0.36 -2.33
N ILE A 75 9.29 -1.69 -2.28
CA ILE A 75 8.39 -2.53 -3.07
C ILE A 75 7.74 -3.59 -2.18
N THR A 76 6.43 -3.75 -2.31
CA THR A 76 5.68 -4.83 -1.69
C THR A 76 5.13 -5.76 -2.77
N PHE A 77 5.44 -7.04 -2.67
CA PHE A 77 4.85 -8.08 -3.49
C PHE A 77 3.65 -8.68 -2.76
N SER A 78 2.44 -8.43 -3.27
CA SER A 78 1.21 -9.04 -2.74
C SER A 78 1.07 -10.45 -3.31
N PHE A 79 1.50 -11.45 -2.53
CA PHE A 79 1.62 -12.82 -2.99
C PHE A 79 1.09 -13.81 -1.95
N GLU A 80 -0.13 -14.29 -2.14
CA GLU A 80 -0.77 -15.28 -1.27
C GLU A 80 -0.41 -16.74 -1.65
N GLY A 81 0.80 -16.92 -2.19
CA GLY A 81 1.25 -18.14 -2.84
C GLY A 81 1.87 -19.19 -1.93
N THR A 82 1.09 -19.79 -1.04
CA THR A 82 1.56 -20.96 -0.28
C THR A 82 1.83 -22.17 -1.19
N ASP A 83 0.91 -22.44 -2.12
CA ASP A 83 0.99 -23.45 -3.17
C ASP A 83 0.16 -23.02 -4.39
N LYS A 84 0.34 -23.74 -5.51
CA LYS A 84 -0.28 -23.43 -6.79
C LYS A 84 -1.80 -23.46 -6.75
N GLU A 85 -2.37 -24.53 -6.22
CA GLU A 85 -3.83 -24.74 -6.21
C GLU A 85 -4.51 -23.62 -5.43
N THR A 86 -4.02 -23.33 -4.23
CA THR A 86 -4.56 -22.27 -3.39
C THR A 86 -4.37 -20.90 -4.01
N TYR A 87 -3.18 -20.58 -4.53
CA TYR A 87 -2.90 -19.28 -5.15
C TYR A 87 -3.80 -19.02 -6.35
N GLU A 88 -3.90 -19.97 -7.30
CA GLU A 88 -4.68 -19.78 -8.52
C GLU A 88 -6.20 -19.77 -8.24
N SER A 89 -6.65 -20.32 -7.11
CA SER A 89 -8.04 -20.19 -6.66
C SER A 89 -8.38 -18.81 -6.12
N ILE A 90 -7.40 -18.12 -5.51
CA ILE A 90 -7.56 -16.78 -4.94
C ILE A 90 -7.32 -15.70 -6.01
N ARG A 91 -6.24 -15.86 -6.78
CA ARG A 91 -5.80 -14.90 -7.81
C ARG A 91 -6.21 -15.38 -9.20
N ILE A 92 -7.47 -15.16 -9.54
CA ILE A 92 -8.06 -15.61 -10.80
C ILE A 92 -7.23 -15.10 -11.99
N ASN A 93 -6.92 -16.00 -12.95
CA ASN A 93 -6.08 -15.78 -14.12
C ASN A 93 -4.59 -15.53 -13.85
N ALA A 94 -4.13 -15.48 -12.61
CA ALA A 94 -2.71 -15.48 -12.31
C ALA A 94 -2.14 -16.91 -12.40
N LYS A 95 -0.84 -17.02 -12.73
CA LYS A 95 -0.10 -18.28 -12.77
C LYS A 95 0.95 -18.29 -11.67
N TYR A 96 0.80 -19.20 -10.72
CA TYR A 96 1.64 -19.31 -9.54
C TYR A 96 3.13 -19.31 -9.85
N GLU A 97 3.57 -20.24 -10.72
CA GLU A 97 4.99 -20.39 -11.06
C GLU A 97 5.56 -19.15 -11.73
N SER A 98 4.78 -18.50 -12.60
CA SER A 98 5.22 -17.29 -13.31
C SER A 98 5.39 -16.13 -12.35
N VAL A 99 4.46 -15.93 -11.42
CA VAL A 99 4.54 -14.84 -10.45
C VAL A 99 5.68 -15.07 -9.47
N LEU A 100 5.83 -16.30 -8.97
CA LEU A 100 6.93 -16.66 -8.08
C LEU A 100 8.31 -16.44 -8.75
N GLU A 101 8.45 -16.84 -10.03
CA GLU A 101 9.68 -16.62 -10.79
C GLU A 101 9.95 -15.13 -11.03
N ASN A 102 8.91 -14.33 -11.29
CA ASN A 102 9.06 -12.87 -11.42
C ASN A 102 9.61 -12.24 -10.14
N ILE A 103 9.07 -12.67 -8.97
CA ILE A 103 9.55 -12.19 -7.68
C ILE A 103 11.01 -12.63 -7.45
N PHE A 104 11.32 -13.89 -7.67
CA PHE A 104 12.69 -14.41 -7.51
C PHE A 104 13.69 -13.73 -8.45
N ARG A 105 13.29 -13.44 -9.68
CA ARG A 105 14.11 -12.69 -10.64
C ARG A 105 14.41 -11.29 -10.13
N PHE A 106 13.39 -10.56 -9.66
CA PHE A 106 13.59 -9.23 -9.06
C PHE A 106 14.56 -9.28 -7.88
N LEU A 107 14.40 -10.24 -6.97
CA LEU A 107 15.28 -10.39 -5.81
C LEU A 107 16.72 -10.72 -6.22
N ARG A 108 16.93 -11.56 -7.23
CA ARG A 108 18.27 -11.85 -7.77
C ARG A 108 18.93 -10.59 -8.35
N ILE A 109 18.18 -9.83 -9.16
CA ILE A 109 18.67 -8.57 -9.76
C ILE A 109 19.01 -7.58 -8.65
N LYS A 110 18.12 -7.38 -7.66
CA LYS A 110 18.38 -6.55 -6.49
C LYS A 110 19.70 -6.92 -5.81
N GLY A 111 19.92 -8.21 -5.58
CA GLY A 111 21.15 -8.69 -4.93
C GLY A 111 22.40 -8.49 -5.78
N GLN A 112 22.35 -8.76 -7.10
CA GLN A 112 23.44 -8.57 -8.03
C GLN A 112 23.85 -7.11 -8.17
N GLU A 113 22.88 -6.21 -8.26
CA GLU A 113 23.10 -4.76 -8.38
C GLU A 113 23.33 -4.08 -7.05
N LYS A 114 23.21 -4.80 -5.93
CA LYS A 114 23.28 -4.26 -4.56
C LYS A 114 22.32 -3.08 -4.37
N ALA A 115 21.13 -3.18 -4.97
CA ALA A 115 20.16 -2.11 -4.94
C ALA A 115 19.51 -1.94 -3.55
N HIS A 116 19.42 -0.69 -3.10
CA HIS A 116 18.90 -0.33 -1.78
C HIS A 116 17.36 -0.16 -1.78
N ILE A 117 16.64 -1.11 -2.36
CA ILE A 117 15.18 -1.12 -2.32
C ILE A 117 14.71 -2.00 -1.17
N HIS A 118 13.94 -1.44 -0.25
CA HIS A 118 13.30 -2.22 0.81
C HIS A 118 12.20 -3.11 0.22
N THR A 119 12.39 -4.43 0.30
CA THR A 119 11.50 -5.43 -0.31
C THR A 119 10.67 -6.15 0.73
N VAL A 120 9.37 -6.16 0.53
CA VAL A 120 8.40 -6.83 1.39
C VAL A 120 7.65 -7.89 0.60
N ILE A 121 7.62 -9.12 1.12
CA ILE A 121 6.67 -10.14 0.65
C ILE A 121 5.47 -10.10 1.58
N GLU A 122 4.30 -9.80 1.03
CA GLU A 122 3.08 -9.68 1.82
C GLU A 122 2.12 -10.82 1.51
N ILE A 123 1.65 -11.50 2.55
CA ILE A 123 0.64 -12.54 2.48
C ILE A 123 -0.52 -12.19 3.41
N ILE A 124 -1.75 -12.40 2.93
CA ILE A 124 -2.95 -12.24 3.76
C ILE A 124 -3.26 -13.59 4.40
N GLU A 125 -3.28 -13.63 5.74
CA GLU A 125 -3.66 -14.83 6.48
C GLU A 125 -5.16 -15.11 6.28
N MET A 126 -5.45 -16.23 5.63
CA MET A 126 -6.80 -16.74 5.40
C MET A 126 -6.92 -18.15 5.96
N ALA A 127 -8.15 -18.56 6.30
CA ALA A 127 -8.43 -19.89 6.85
C ALA A 127 -7.85 -21.03 5.99
N ALA A 128 -7.88 -20.87 4.67
CA ALA A 128 -7.37 -21.86 3.72
C ALA A 128 -5.84 -22.02 3.71
N ILE A 129 -5.08 -21.03 4.21
CA ILE A 129 -3.61 -21.00 4.07
C ILE A 129 -2.84 -20.85 5.39
N LYS A 130 -3.52 -20.59 6.51
CA LYS A 130 -2.86 -20.29 7.79
C LYS A 130 -1.81 -21.32 8.21
N ASP A 131 -2.12 -22.61 8.02
CA ASP A 131 -1.23 -23.71 8.41
C ASP A 131 -0.04 -23.90 7.43
N LYS A 132 -0.11 -23.29 6.25
CA LYS A 132 0.93 -23.33 5.21
C LYS A 132 1.89 -22.10 5.24
N ILE A 133 1.61 -21.11 6.08
CA ILE A 133 2.43 -19.89 6.18
C ILE A 133 3.89 -20.17 6.58
N PRO A 134 4.22 -21.11 7.51
CA PRO A 134 5.60 -21.44 7.82
C PRO A 134 6.41 -21.94 6.60
N ASP A 135 5.81 -22.77 5.75
CA ASP A 135 6.46 -23.25 4.53
C ASP A 135 6.52 -22.18 3.44
N PHE A 136 5.56 -21.26 3.41
CA PHE A 136 5.63 -20.06 2.56
C PHE A 136 6.85 -19.21 2.91
N ILE A 137 7.08 -18.93 4.19
CA ILE A 137 8.23 -18.13 4.65
C ILE A 137 9.54 -18.74 4.19
N LYS A 138 9.71 -20.06 4.33
CA LYS A 138 10.93 -20.78 3.92
C LYS A 138 11.26 -20.64 2.43
N LYS A 139 10.28 -20.35 1.55
CA LYS A 139 10.55 -20.16 0.11
C LYS A 139 11.48 -18.97 -0.15
N PHE A 140 11.55 -18.02 0.77
CA PHE A 140 12.33 -16.80 0.65
C PHE A 140 13.62 -16.82 1.48
N ASP A 141 13.94 -17.95 2.13
CA ASP A 141 15.16 -18.10 2.92
C ASP A 141 16.41 -17.90 2.05
N GLY A 142 17.35 -17.08 2.53
CA GLY A 142 18.60 -16.78 1.82
C GLY A 142 18.45 -15.81 0.64
N LEU A 143 17.26 -15.33 0.34
CA LEU A 143 17.02 -14.29 -0.66
C LEU A 143 17.09 -12.89 -0.02
N PRO A 144 17.42 -11.83 -0.78
CA PRO A 144 17.53 -10.47 -0.27
C PRO A 144 16.15 -9.81 -0.05
N VAL A 145 15.31 -10.46 0.74
CA VAL A 145 14.01 -9.95 1.22
C VAL A 145 14.26 -9.27 2.55
N ASP A 146 13.76 -8.05 2.71
CA ASP A 146 13.94 -7.28 3.94
C ASP A 146 12.85 -7.61 4.96
N GLN A 147 11.64 -7.95 4.51
CA GLN A 147 10.53 -8.28 5.39
C GLN A 147 9.55 -9.26 4.74
N ILE A 148 9.05 -10.22 5.52
CA ILE A 148 7.83 -10.98 5.20
C ILE A 148 6.73 -10.47 6.13
N ARG A 149 5.63 -9.99 5.54
CA ARG A 149 4.50 -9.41 6.27
C ARG A 149 3.29 -10.32 6.14
N ILE A 150 2.80 -10.77 7.28
CA ILE A 150 1.55 -11.52 7.36
C ILE A 150 0.46 -10.52 7.76
N LYS A 151 -0.53 -10.33 6.89
CA LYS A 151 -1.68 -9.45 7.14
C LYS A 151 -2.91 -10.24 7.48
N THR A 152 -3.73 -9.68 8.35
CA THR A 152 -5.08 -10.19 8.58
C THR A 152 -5.98 -9.88 7.39
N PHE A 153 -6.87 -10.80 7.06
CA PHE A 153 -7.92 -10.54 6.07
C PHE A 153 -8.87 -9.46 6.59
N LEU A 154 -9.16 -8.47 5.75
CA LEU A 154 -9.96 -7.30 6.13
C LEU A 154 -11.21 -7.22 5.25
N GLY A 155 -12.34 -6.85 5.88
CA GLY A 155 -13.64 -6.72 5.22
C GLY A 155 -13.84 -5.43 4.42
N TRP A 156 -12.80 -4.60 4.21
CA TRP A 156 -12.86 -3.35 3.45
C TRP A 156 -14.05 -2.45 3.86
N ALA A 157 -14.08 -2.09 5.14
CA ALA A 157 -15.16 -1.30 5.74
C ALA A 157 -16.56 -1.93 5.51
N GLY A 158 -16.64 -3.26 5.61
CA GLY A 158 -17.88 -4.02 5.46
C GLY A 158 -18.37 -4.23 4.02
N THR A 159 -17.50 -3.99 3.02
CA THR A 159 -17.84 -4.25 1.60
C THR A 159 -17.57 -5.70 1.19
N VAL A 160 -16.74 -6.42 1.94
CA VAL A 160 -16.43 -7.84 1.71
C VAL A 160 -16.88 -8.64 2.91
N ASP A 161 -17.59 -9.74 2.66
CA ASP A 161 -17.94 -10.71 3.69
C ASP A 161 -16.70 -11.52 4.08
N GLU A 162 -16.14 -11.22 5.24
CA GLU A 162 -14.93 -11.87 5.75
C GLU A 162 -15.20 -13.22 6.45
N SER A 163 -16.47 -13.54 6.76
CA SER A 163 -16.83 -14.69 7.59
C SER A 163 -16.33 -16.05 7.06
N LYS A 164 -16.14 -16.16 5.74
CA LYS A 164 -15.68 -17.39 5.08
C LYS A 164 -14.16 -17.44 4.85
N MET A 165 -13.47 -16.30 4.91
CA MET A 165 -12.07 -16.18 4.51
C MET A 165 -11.15 -15.82 5.67
N ALA A 166 -11.62 -15.02 6.61
CA ALA A 166 -10.81 -14.57 7.74
C ALA A 166 -10.57 -15.69 8.75
N VAL A 167 -9.36 -15.74 9.31
CA VAL A 167 -9.02 -16.61 10.45
C VAL A 167 -9.66 -16.07 11.72
N LYS A 168 -9.71 -14.74 11.84
CA LYS A 168 -10.30 -14.02 12.96
C LYS A 168 -11.07 -12.82 12.44
N THR A 169 -12.29 -12.66 12.91
CA THR A 169 -13.09 -11.47 12.67
C THR A 169 -12.89 -10.47 13.80
N TYR A 170 -12.81 -9.20 13.46
CA TYR A 170 -12.63 -8.12 14.43
C TYR A 170 -13.94 -7.36 14.59
N GLY A 171 -14.24 -6.98 15.84
CA GLY A 171 -15.39 -6.15 16.15
C GLY A 171 -15.18 -4.68 15.81
N THR A 172 -16.17 -3.85 16.15
CA THR A 172 -16.03 -2.39 16.04
C THR A 172 -14.93 -1.90 16.98
N PRO A 173 -14.00 -1.07 16.52
CA PRO A 173 -12.85 -0.66 17.32
C PRO A 173 -13.24 0.24 18.50
N ASN A 174 -12.47 0.12 19.58
CA ASN A 174 -12.66 0.89 20.81
C ASN A 174 -11.76 2.13 20.92
N TYR A 175 -10.97 2.44 19.90
CA TYR A 175 -10.02 3.56 19.92
C TYR A 175 -10.00 4.30 18.59
N PRO A 176 -9.54 5.57 18.56
CA PRO A 176 -9.53 6.37 17.36
C PRO A 176 -8.62 5.77 16.27
N CYS A 177 -9.15 5.61 15.05
CA CYS A 177 -8.34 5.30 13.89
C CYS A 177 -7.40 6.47 13.60
N ASN A 178 -6.10 6.21 13.46
CA ASN A 178 -5.11 7.25 13.20
C ASN A 178 -4.92 7.61 11.72
N ARG A 179 -5.55 6.87 10.80
CA ARG A 179 -5.39 7.09 9.35
C ARG A 179 -5.67 8.54 8.90
N PRO A 180 -6.76 9.22 9.33
CA PRO A 180 -7.03 10.58 8.89
C PRO A 180 -6.01 11.63 9.35
N TRP A 181 -5.09 11.27 10.25
CA TRP A 181 -3.97 12.12 10.67
C TRP A 181 -2.64 11.76 10.00
N ARG A 182 -2.62 10.69 9.19
CA ARG A 182 -1.38 10.15 8.62
C ARG A 182 -1.41 9.99 7.11
N MET A 183 -2.59 9.93 6.49
CA MET A 183 -2.69 9.66 5.07
C MET A 183 -3.93 10.29 4.43
N LEU A 184 -3.82 10.57 3.15
CA LEU A 184 -4.90 10.77 2.20
C LEU A 184 -4.77 9.73 1.09
N ALA A 185 -5.89 9.24 0.57
CA ALA A 185 -5.89 8.49 -0.67
C ALA A 185 -6.36 9.40 -1.81
N ILE A 186 -5.70 9.30 -2.97
CA ILE A 186 -6.08 10.05 -4.17
C ILE A 186 -6.34 9.03 -5.26
N THR A 187 -7.53 9.08 -5.85
CA THR A 187 -7.91 8.15 -6.91
C THR A 187 -7.22 8.49 -8.23
N TRP A 188 -7.22 7.54 -9.17
CA TRP A 188 -6.59 7.74 -10.49
C TRP A 188 -7.17 8.93 -11.28
N ASP A 189 -8.40 9.33 -10.99
CA ASP A 189 -9.12 10.47 -11.57
C ASP A 189 -9.14 11.71 -10.64
N GLY A 190 -8.30 11.74 -9.58
CA GLY A 190 -8.03 12.92 -8.79
C GLY A 190 -8.91 13.15 -7.57
N LEU A 191 -9.82 12.25 -7.22
CA LEU A 191 -10.67 12.45 -6.04
C LEU A 191 -9.90 12.17 -4.75
N PHE A 192 -9.99 13.08 -3.79
CA PHE A 192 -9.45 12.92 -2.44
C PHE A 192 -10.38 12.11 -1.56
N LEU A 193 -9.85 11.07 -0.90
CA LEU A 193 -10.53 10.20 0.03
C LEU A 193 -9.81 10.20 1.39
N PRO A 194 -10.54 10.06 2.51
CA PRO A 194 -9.95 10.13 3.85
C PRO A 194 -9.13 8.89 4.22
N CYS A 195 -9.33 7.78 3.50
CA CYS A 195 -8.79 6.49 3.87
C CYS A 195 -8.66 5.55 2.67
N CYS A 196 -7.65 4.68 2.70
CA CYS A 196 -7.40 3.67 1.66
C CYS A 196 -8.45 2.54 1.61
N VAL A 197 -9.33 2.39 2.59
CA VAL A 197 -10.41 1.41 2.53
C VAL A 197 -11.67 1.94 1.83
N ASP A 198 -11.69 3.21 1.46
CA ASP A 198 -12.81 3.82 0.72
C ASP A 198 -12.70 3.59 -0.79
N ALA A 199 -12.47 2.34 -1.21
CA ALA A 199 -12.42 1.99 -2.62
C ALA A 199 -13.75 2.28 -3.36
N GLY A 200 -14.86 2.30 -2.63
CA GLY A 200 -16.19 2.64 -3.13
C GLY A 200 -16.47 4.14 -3.27
N ARG A 201 -15.50 5.01 -2.89
CA ARG A 201 -15.62 6.49 -2.98
C ARG A 201 -16.83 7.04 -2.23
N LYS A 202 -17.18 6.45 -1.10
CA LYS A 202 -18.34 6.85 -0.29
C LYS A 202 -18.19 8.23 0.35
N TYR A 203 -16.93 8.65 0.58
CA TYR A 203 -16.63 9.89 1.28
C TYR A 203 -15.63 10.76 0.51
N VAL A 204 -16.06 11.34 -0.62
CA VAL A 204 -15.22 12.22 -1.43
C VAL A 204 -15.03 13.55 -0.70
N MET A 205 -13.76 13.89 -0.41
CA MET A 205 -13.40 15.13 0.29
C MET A 205 -13.23 16.31 -0.65
N GLY A 206 -12.69 16.08 -1.84
CA GLY A 206 -12.46 17.09 -2.87
C GLY A 206 -11.91 16.48 -4.14
N ASP A 207 -11.39 17.32 -5.04
CA ASP A 207 -10.94 16.99 -6.38
C ASP A 207 -9.63 17.71 -6.69
N ALA A 208 -8.56 16.96 -6.91
CA ALA A 208 -7.21 17.46 -7.15
C ALA A 208 -7.09 18.35 -8.41
N HIS A 209 -8.08 18.35 -9.30
CA HIS A 209 -8.11 19.31 -10.41
C HIS A 209 -8.34 20.76 -9.94
N ARG A 210 -8.97 20.96 -8.77
CA ARG A 210 -9.37 22.25 -8.23
C ARG A 210 -8.76 22.57 -6.87
N ASP A 211 -8.73 21.55 -6.01
CA ASP A 211 -8.40 21.69 -4.61
C ASP A 211 -6.92 21.32 -4.39
N SER A 212 -6.27 21.97 -3.42
CA SER A 212 -4.91 21.61 -3.00
C SER A 212 -4.91 20.49 -1.94
N VAL A 213 -3.77 19.83 -1.78
CA VAL A 213 -3.57 18.87 -0.70
C VAL A 213 -3.72 19.54 0.67
N GLU A 214 -3.21 20.76 0.82
CA GLU A 214 -3.31 21.55 2.06
C GLU A 214 -4.76 21.87 2.41
N ASP A 215 -5.56 22.33 1.45
CA ASP A 215 -6.97 22.65 1.65
C ASP A 215 -7.77 21.41 2.10
N ILE A 216 -7.51 20.26 1.49
CA ILE A 216 -8.17 19.01 1.85
C ILE A 216 -7.72 18.51 3.23
N TRP A 217 -6.41 18.57 3.51
CA TRP A 217 -5.84 18.09 4.78
C TRP A 217 -6.29 18.89 5.99
N ASN A 218 -6.54 20.20 5.80
CA ASN A 218 -7.00 21.12 6.84
C ASN A 218 -8.50 21.43 6.75
N GLY A 219 -9.18 20.96 5.69
CA GLY A 219 -10.56 21.29 5.39
C GLY A 219 -11.59 20.71 6.36
N GLU A 220 -12.80 21.26 6.30
CA GLU A 220 -13.88 20.90 7.22
C GLU A 220 -14.25 19.42 7.23
N LYS A 221 -14.22 18.75 6.05
CA LYS A 221 -14.60 17.35 5.93
C LYS A 221 -13.65 16.42 6.69
N ILE A 222 -12.33 16.60 6.57
CA ILE A 222 -11.37 15.79 7.29
C ILE A 222 -11.36 16.12 8.78
N GLN A 223 -11.54 17.40 9.16
CA GLN A 223 -11.66 17.81 10.55
C GLN A 223 -12.92 17.23 11.21
N TYR A 224 -14.03 17.15 10.49
CA TYR A 224 -15.22 16.46 10.98
C TYR A 224 -14.93 14.98 11.29
N ILE A 225 -14.28 14.26 10.36
CA ILE A 225 -13.88 12.86 10.59
C ILE A 225 -12.99 12.74 11.83
N ARG A 226 -11.93 13.56 11.91
CA ARG A 226 -11.00 13.57 13.04
C ARG A 226 -11.74 13.80 14.38
N LYS A 227 -12.63 14.79 14.42
CA LYS A 227 -13.44 15.09 15.61
C LYS A 227 -14.31 13.89 16.01
N LYS A 228 -15.02 13.27 15.05
CA LYS A 228 -15.89 12.11 15.35
C LYS A 228 -15.09 10.90 15.84
N LEU A 229 -13.93 10.63 15.24
CA LEU A 229 -13.04 9.56 15.66
C LEU A 229 -12.50 9.80 17.08
N ASN A 230 -12.07 11.02 17.41
CA ASN A 230 -11.58 11.37 18.74
C ASN A 230 -12.64 11.23 19.86
N THR A 231 -13.92 11.39 19.52
CA THR A 231 -15.03 11.27 20.47
C THR A 231 -15.65 9.87 20.50
N GLY A 232 -15.11 8.91 19.73
CA GLY A 232 -15.65 7.56 19.67
C GLY A 232 -16.95 7.41 18.87
N ASN A 233 -17.38 8.45 18.15
CA ASN A 233 -18.63 8.48 17.41
C ASN A 233 -18.47 7.92 15.97
N TYR A 234 -17.88 6.74 15.84
CA TYR A 234 -17.60 6.10 14.54
C TYR A 234 -18.86 5.81 13.72
N SER A 235 -19.97 5.51 14.39
CA SER A 235 -21.25 5.18 13.76
C SER A 235 -21.84 6.32 12.94
N GLU A 236 -21.44 7.55 13.22
CA GLU A 236 -21.89 8.72 12.48
C GLU A 236 -21.14 8.92 11.15
N ILE A 237 -20.07 8.18 10.93
CA ILE A 237 -19.31 8.21 9.67
C ILE A 237 -19.62 6.91 8.91
N GLU A 238 -20.36 7.03 7.79
CA GLU A 238 -20.79 5.88 6.98
C GLU A 238 -19.64 4.95 6.60
N LEU A 239 -18.47 5.49 6.29
CA LEU A 239 -17.25 4.74 5.98
C LEU A 239 -16.72 3.96 7.19
N CYS A 240 -16.87 4.50 8.39
CA CYS A 240 -16.22 3.97 9.60
C CYS A 240 -17.12 3.06 10.43
N LYS A 241 -18.43 3.18 10.30
CA LYS A 241 -19.40 2.47 11.18
C LYS A 241 -19.25 0.94 11.18
N ASN A 242 -18.84 0.35 10.06
CA ASN A 242 -18.63 -1.09 9.90
C ASN A 242 -17.16 -1.43 9.62
N CYS A 243 -16.25 -0.50 9.87
CA CYS A 243 -14.84 -0.72 9.62
C CYS A 243 -14.22 -1.52 10.77
N ASN A 244 -13.58 -2.63 10.44
CA ASN A 244 -12.86 -3.48 11.39
C ASN A 244 -11.33 -3.39 11.24
N ASP A 245 -10.84 -2.53 10.33
CA ASP A 245 -9.41 -2.39 10.02
C ASP A 245 -8.57 -1.85 11.18
N ILE A 246 -9.19 -1.21 12.16
CA ILE A 246 -8.48 -0.48 13.21
C ILE A 246 -7.78 -1.42 14.17
N GLU A 247 -8.39 -2.55 14.54
CA GLU A 247 -7.75 -3.56 15.39
C GLU A 247 -6.58 -4.24 14.66
N ALA A 248 -6.72 -4.46 13.36
CA ALA A 248 -5.64 -5.02 12.54
C ALA A 248 -4.44 -4.06 12.42
N LEU A 249 -4.66 -2.75 12.49
CA LEU A 249 -3.60 -1.74 12.43
C LEU A 249 -2.80 -1.64 13.74
N SER A 250 -3.42 -1.82 14.89
CA SER A 250 -2.75 -1.70 16.18
C SER A 250 -1.70 -2.78 16.43
N GLU A 251 -1.91 -3.97 15.87
CA GLU A 251 -1.02 -5.11 16.11
C GLU A 251 0.15 -5.22 15.12
N ARG A 252 0.11 -4.57 13.95
CA ARG A 252 1.02 -4.93 12.83
C ARG A 252 1.61 -3.79 12.02
N PHE A 253 1.29 -2.53 12.28
CA PHE A 253 1.97 -1.40 11.62
C PHE A 253 3.05 -0.79 12.52
N THR A 254 4.06 -1.56 12.85
CA THR A 254 5.38 -0.97 13.06
C THR A 254 5.94 -0.69 11.67
N PHE A 255 5.78 0.55 11.18
CA PHE A 255 6.76 1.03 10.21
C PHE A 255 8.12 0.88 10.88
N PRO A 256 9.15 0.35 10.20
CA PRO A 256 10.48 0.44 10.76
C PRO A 256 10.68 1.91 11.11
N GLU A 257 11.00 2.17 12.37
CA GLU A 257 11.47 3.48 12.79
C GLU A 257 12.59 3.82 11.83
N ILE A 258 12.45 4.91 11.13
CA ILE A 258 13.50 5.43 10.29
C ILE A 258 14.55 5.92 11.29
N ASN A 259 15.54 5.07 11.56
CA ASN A 259 16.72 5.51 12.29
C ASN A 259 17.28 6.71 11.52
N ALA A 260 17.17 7.88 12.14
CA ALA A 260 17.69 9.15 11.67
C ALA A 260 19.25 9.21 11.72
N ASP A 261 19.92 8.07 11.77
CA ASP A 261 21.34 7.92 11.99
C ASP A 261 22.17 7.83 10.69
N HIS A 262 21.79 8.57 9.67
CA HIS A 262 22.73 8.88 8.57
C HIS A 262 22.69 10.36 8.16
N ALA A 263 22.53 11.25 9.13
CA ALA A 263 22.87 12.65 8.95
C ALA A 263 24.09 12.95 9.84
N GLY A 264 25.28 12.82 9.27
CA GLY A 264 26.45 13.40 9.91
C GLY A 264 27.68 12.50 10.02
N SER A 265 28.57 12.62 9.02
CA SER A 265 29.97 12.96 9.30
C SER A 265 30.75 13.15 7.99
N THR A 266 31.13 14.41 7.81
CA THR A 266 32.22 14.98 6.99
C THR A 266 32.30 14.57 5.51
#